data_46f917184a65b0bf8a565d92ac77edb6
#
_entry.id   46f917184a65b0bf8a565d92ac77edb6
#
_cell.length_a   1.000
_cell.length_b   1.000
_cell.length_c   1.000
_cell.angle_alpha   90.00
_cell.angle_beta   90.00
_cell.angle_gamma   90.00
#
_symmetry.space_group_name_H-M   'P 1'
#
loop_
_entity.id
_entity.type
_entity.pdbx_description
1 polymer ?
#
loop_
_entity_poly.entity_id
_entity_poly.type
_entity_poly.pdbx_seq_one_letter_code
_entity_poly.pdbx_strand_id
1 'polypeptide(L)'
;MAGGQQPQENDVPVYLFTGFLEAGKTKFIQETLEDKRFNSGEKTMLLLCEEGEEEYDISAMPCQDIYIRTIEEPEELNPAHLEELLKECGATRVVLEYNGMWQLQQLFQNLPDDWAVYQEMFFADATTFLQYNANMRSLVVDKLNTCELVVFNRFTKDMDKMEFHKLVRGVSRRTDIAYEYTDNHVEYDEIEDPLPFDVNALVIRLADTDFALWYRDIMEDPKKYDGKTCLLYTSPSPRDA
;
A
#
# COMPACT_ATOMS: atom_id res chain seq x y z
N MET A 1 -13.83 5.29 -0.98
CA MET A 1 -13.79 4.07 -0.13
C MET A 1 -13.83 2.88 -1.09
N ALA A 2 -12.69 2.40 -1.54
CA ALA A 2 -12.60 1.12 -2.19
C ALA A 2 -12.68 0.08 -1.06
N GLY A 3 -13.78 -0.64 -1.00
CA GLY A 3 -13.94 -1.77 -0.09
C GLY A 3 -13.02 -2.86 -0.58
N GLY A 4 -11.92 -3.09 0.11
CA GLY A 4 -11.06 -4.24 -0.15
C GLY A 4 -11.91 -5.49 0.02
N GLN A 5 -12.27 -6.13 -1.08
CA GLN A 5 -12.79 -7.49 -1.05
C GLN A 5 -11.68 -8.37 -0.49
N GLN A 6 -12.00 -9.21 0.48
CA GLN A 6 -11.03 -10.21 0.92
C GLN A 6 -10.76 -11.17 -0.26
N PRO A 7 -9.48 -11.49 -0.55
CA PRO A 7 -9.13 -12.40 -1.63
C PRO A 7 -9.92 -13.70 -1.52
N GLN A 8 -10.48 -14.17 -2.64
CA GLN A 8 -11.19 -15.44 -2.72
C GLN A 8 -10.24 -16.52 -3.24
N GLU A 9 -10.52 -17.78 -2.94
CA GLU A 9 -9.65 -18.92 -3.28
C GLU A 9 -9.41 -19.10 -4.81
N ASN A 10 -10.19 -18.42 -5.64
CA ASN A 10 -10.10 -18.47 -7.11
C ASN A 10 -9.58 -17.19 -7.75
N ASP A 11 -9.22 -16.18 -6.96
CA ASP A 11 -8.71 -14.92 -7.49
C ASP A 11 -7.28 -15.07 -8.02
N VAL A 12 -6.97 -14.34 -9.09
CA VAL A 12 -5.59 -14.21 -9.59
C VAL A 12 -4.83 -13.25 -8.70
N PRO A 13 -3.82 -13.72 -7.95
CA PRO A 13 -3.06 -12.85 -7.06
C PRO A 13 -2.17 -11.88 -7.85
N VAL A 14 -2.28 -10.59 -7.51
CA VAL A 14 -1.44 -9.52 -8.05
C VAL A 14 -0.50 -9.02 -6.96
N TYR A 15 0.79 -9.04 -7.25
CA TYR A 15 1.84 -8.41 -6.45
C TYR A 15 2.23 -7.10 -7.13
N LEU A 16 1.85 -5.98 -6.54
CA LEU A 16 1.95 -4.65 -7.13
C LEU A 16 3.16 -3.90 -6.57
N PHE A 17 4.05 -3.50 -7.46
CA PHE A 17 5.23 -2.72 -7.15
C PHE A 17 5.12 -1.35 -7.79
N THR A 18 5.04 -0.32 -6.97
CA THR A 18 4.91 1.07 -7.40
C THR A 18 6.14 1.88 -7.02
N GLY A 19 6.35 3.00 -7.66
CA GLY A 19 7.48 3.88 -7.37
C GLY A 19 7.93 4.63 -8.60
N PHE A 20 8.66 5.72 -8.40
CA PHE A 20 9.20 6.50 -9.50
C PHE A 20 10.33 5.75 -10.22
N LEU A 21 10.69 6.24 -11.40
CA LEU A 21 11.78 5.67 -12.17
C LEU A 21 13.05 5.57 -11.31
N GLU A 22 13.84 4.51 -11.50
CA GLU A 22 15.09 4.22 -10.78
C GLU A 22 14.97 4.07 -9.25
N ALA A 23 13.76 3.94 -8.70
CA ALA A 23 13.57 3.73 -7.27
C ALA A 23 13.98 2.33 -6.77
N GLY A 24 14.43 1.43 -7.65
CA GLY A 24 14.91 0.08 -7.32
C GLY A 24 13.84 -1.01 -7.40
N LYS A 25 12.69 -0.76 -8.03
CA LYS A 25 11.61 -1.76 -8.25
C LYS A 25 12.13 -3.00 -8.97
N THR A 26 12.72 -2.80 -10.15
CA THR A 26 13.21 -3.87 -11.03
C THR A 26 14.18 -4.80 -10.31
N LYS A 27 15.17 -4.25 -9.59
CA LYS A 27 16.12 -5.02 -8.79
C LYS A 27 15.40 -5.87 -7.73
N PHE A 28 14.49 -5.27 -6.96
CA PHE A 28 13.76 -5.98 -5.92
C PHE A 28 12.86 -7.09 -6.49
N ILE A 29 12.18 -6.83 -7.60
CA ILE A 29 11.36 -7.83 -8.30
C ILE A 29 12.24 -8.96 -8.81
N GLN A 30 13.40 -8.66 -9.40
CA GLN A 30 14.38 -9.66 -9.86
C GLN A 30 14.81 -10.57 -8.70
N GLU A 31 15.26 -10.00 -7.58
CA GLU A 31 15.68 -10.76 -6.40
C GLU A 31 14.52 -11.58 -5.80
N THR A 32 13.29 -11.05 -5.82
CA THR A 32 12.09 -11.77 -5.39
C THR A 32 11.81 -12.98 -6.28
N LEU A 33 11.93 -12.83 -7.60
CA LEU A 33 11.72 -13.91 -8.56
C LEU A 33 12.87 -14.93 -8.57
N GLU A 34 14.06 -14.56 -8.09
CA GLU A 34 15.18 -15.48 -7.85
C GLU A 34 15.01 -16.28 -6.55
N ASP A 35 14.20 -15.81 -5.61
CA ASP A 35 13.96 -16.53 -4.36
C ASP A 35 13.01 -17.73 -4.59
N LYS A 36 13.51 -18.93 -4.31
CA LYS A 36 12.75 -20.19 -4.43
C LYS A 36 11.50 -20.25 -3.53
N ARG A 37 11.44 -19.46 -2.48
CA ARG A 37 10.27 -19.39 -1.58
C ARG A 37 9.11 -18.67 -2.26
N PHE A 38 9.40 -17.67 -3.07
CA PHE A 38 8.39 -16.96 -3.84
C PHE A 38 8.14 -17.63 -5.19
N ASN A 39 9.20 -18.04 -5.89
CA ASN A 39 9.14 -18.66 -7.21
C ASN A 39 9.32 -20.18 -7.10
N SER A 40 8.27 -20.86 -6.65
CA SER A 40 8.24 -22.31 -6.37
C SER A 40 7.68 -23.17 -7.49
N GLY A 41 7.38 -22.57 -8.65
CA GLY A 41 6.91 -23.26 -9.86
C GLY A 41 5.57 -22.76 -10.39
N GLU A 42 5.05 -21.66 -9.84
CA GLU A 42 3.87 -20.99 -10.39
C GLU A 42 4.21 -20.25 -11.67
N LYS A 43 3.35 -20.39 -12.66
CA LYS A 43 3.43 -19.59 -13.88
C LYS A 43 3.12 -18.14 -13.58
N THR A 44 4.07 -17.26 -13.84
CA THR A 44 3.99 -15.84 -13.49
C THR A 44 3.94 -14.97 -14.74
N MET A 45 2.96 -14.10 -14.82
CA MET A 45 3.01 -12.97 -15.75
C MET A 45 3.70 -11.80 -15.06
N LEU A 46 4.83 -11.37 -15.62
CA LEU A 46 5.53 -10.15 -15.21
C LEU A 46 5.07 -9.03 -16.14
N LEU A 47 4.22 -8.16 -15.60
CA LEU A 47 3.62 -7.05 -16.34
C LEU A 47 4.38 -5.76 -16.05
N LEU A 48 4.97 -5.17 -17.09
CA LEU A 48 5.78 -3.96 -17.00
C LEU A 48 5.00 -2.78 -17.59
N CYS A 49 4.80 -1.74 -16.76
CA CYS A 49 4.19 -0.48 -17.20
C CYS A 49 5.21 0.67 -17.26
N GLU A 50 6.51 0.35 -17.17
CA GLU A 50 7.58 1.34 -17.21
C GLU A 50 8.80 0.71 -17.87
N GLU A 51 9.40 1.41 -18.84
CA GLU A 51 10.69 1.05 -19.42
C GLU A 51 11.79 1.65 -18.52
N GLY A 52 12.49 0.78 -17.80
CA GLY A 52 13.68 1.13 -17.02
C GLY A 52 14.97 0.86 -17.78
N GLU A 53 16.10 1.32 -17.22
CA GLU A 53 17.44 1.00 -17.77
C GLU A 53 17.87 -0.45 -17.47
N GLU A 54 17.29 -1.07 -16.43
CA GLU A 54 17.60 -2.43 -15.99
C GLU A 54 16.65 -3.44 -16.66
N GLU A 55 17.23 -4.51 -17.24
CA GLU A 55 16.50 -5.62 -17.84
C GLU A 55 16.42 -6.80 -16.88
N TYR A 56 15.33 -7.58 -16.97
CA TYR A 56 15.14 -8.80 -16.19
C TYR A 56 15.94 -9.96 -16.75
N ASP A 57 16.75 -10.62 -15.91
CA ASP A 57 17.47 -11.86 -16.25
C ASP A 57 16.65 -13.10 -15.82
N ILE A 58 15.79 -13.58 -16.72
CA ILE A 58 15.00 -14.79 -16.48
C ILE A 58 15.89 -16.01 -16.28
N SER A 59 17.10 -16.04 -16.87
CA SER A 59 17.99 -17.21 -16.77
C SER A 59 18.54 -17.44 -15.36
N ALA A 60 18.60 -16.40 -14.53
CA ALA A 60 19.00 -16.48 -13.13
C ALA A 60 17.89 -17.01 -12.21
N MET A 61 16.65 -17.09 -12.68
CA MET A 61 15.50 -17.48 -11.87
C MET A 61 15.38 -19.00 -11.74
N PRO A 62 14.99 -19.53 -10.55
CA PRO A 62 14.87 -20.96 -10.30
C PRO A 62 13.76 -21.64 -11.09
N CYS A 63 12.71 -20.92 -11.43
CA CYS A 63 11.65 -21.33 -12.35
C CYS A 63 11.57 -20.28 -13.45
N GLN A 64 11.60 -20.76 -14.70
CA GLN A 64 11.60 -19.89 -15.89
C GLN A 64 10.19 -19.76 -16.52
N ASP A 65 9.15 -20.24 -15.85
CA ASP A 65 7.76 -20.02 -16.27
C ASP A 65 7.30 -18.59 -15.97
N ILE A 66 8.11 -17.62 -16.42
CA ILE A 66 7.88 -16.19 -16.27
C ILE A 66 7.72 -15.58 -17.66
N TYR A 67 6.60 -14.91 -17.86
CA TYR A 67 6.21 -14.36 -19.13
C TYR A 67 6.12 -12.83 -19.03
N ILE A 68 7.10 -12.13 -19.60
CA ILE A 68 7.10 -10.67 -19.61
C ILE A 68 6.08 -10.16 -20.61
N ARG A 69 5.28 -9.19 -20.20
CA ARG A 69 4.37 -8.40 -21.01
C ARG A 69 4.55 -6.92 -20.68
N THR A 70 4.43 -6.06 -21.66
CA THR A 70 4.61 -4.62 -21.50
C THR A 70 3.33 -3.89 -21.82
N ILE A 71 3.01 -2.88 -21.03
CA ILE A 71 1.93 -1.91 -21.23
C ILE A 71 2.62 -0.55 -21.40
N GLU A 72 2.54 0.04 -22.58
CA GLU A 72 3.23 1.29 -22.88
C GLU A 72 2.37 2.52 -22.52
N GLU A 73 1.05 2.39 -22.71
CA GLU A 73 0.13 3.50 -22.48
C GLU A 73 -0.95 3.14 -21.45
N PRO A 74 -1.37 4.09 -20.60
CA PRO A 74 -2.38 3.84 -19.57
C PRO A 74 -3.71 3.30 -20.11
N GLU A 75 -4.05 3.60 -21.36
CA GLU A 75 -5.29 3.18 -22.02
C GLU A 75 -5.31 1.69 -22.36
N GLU A 76 -4.15 1.05 -22.41
CA GLU A 76 -4.01 -0.40 -22.60
C GLU A 76 -4.38 -1.17 -21.33
N LEU A 77 -4.35 -0.51 -20.17
CA LEU A 77 -4.86 -1.06 -18.91
C LEU A 77 -6.38 -1.13 -18.97
N ASN A 78 -6.90 -2.25 -19.46
CA ASN A 78 -8.32 -2.55 -19.43
C ASN A 78 -8.54 -4.04 -19.18
N PRO A 79 -9.68 -4.44 -18.56
CA PRO A 79 -9.89 -5.82 -18.12
C PRO A 79 -9.75 -6.85 -19.24
N ALA A 80 -10.30 -6.58 -20.40
CA ALA A 80 -10.29 -7.52 -21.52
C ALA A 80 -8.88 -7.80 -22.05
N HIS A 81 -8.05 -6.75 -22.16
CA HIS A 81 -6.65 -6.88 -22.60
C HIS A 81 -5.80 -7.61 -21.56
N LEU A 82 -5.98 -7.28 -20.27
CA LEU A 82 -5.25 -7.93 -19.18
C LEU A 82 -5.58 -9.43 -19.08
N GLU A 83 -6.85 -9.80 -19.24
CA GLU A 83 -7.29 -11.20 -19.30
C GLU A 83 -6.72 -11.94 -20.53
N GLU A 84 -6.64 -11.28 -21.67
CA GLU A 84 -6.05 -11.85 -22.88
C GLU A 84 -4.57 -12.15 -22.67
N LEU A 85 -3.79 -11.19 -22.14
CA LEU A 85 -2.38 -11.36 -21.84
C LEU A 85 -2.14 -12.50 -20.82
N LEU A 86 -2.96 -12.58 -19.79
CA LEU A 86 -2.87 -13.67 -18.78
C LEU A 86 -3.15 -15.03 -19.41
N LYS A 87 -4.17 -15.11 -20.27
CA LYS A 87 -4.55 -16.34 -20.99
C LYS A 87 -3.46 -16.83 -21.93
N GLU A 88 -2.85 -15.91 -22.69
CA GLU A 88 -1.74 -16.25 -23.59
C GLU A 88 -0.56 -16.87 -22.85
N CYS A 89 -0.25 -16.36 -21.67
CA CYS A 89 0.82 -16.88 -20.82
C CYS A 89 0.42 -18.18 -20.13
N GLY A 90 -0.87 -18.38 -19.90
CA GLY A 90 -1.38 -19.42 -19.00
C GLY A 90 -0.88 -19.23 -17.56
N ALA A 91 -0.62 -17.98 -17.18
CA ALA A 91 -0.11 -17.63 -15.86
C ALA A 91 -1.22 -17.72 -14.80
N THR A 92 -0.82 -18.00 -13.56
CA THR A 92 -1.72 -18.13 -12.41
C THR A 92 -1.55 -17.03 -11.38
N ARG A 93 -0.56 -16.16 -11.58
CA ARG A 93 -0.32 -14.97 -10.77
C ARG A 93 0.30 -13.85 -11.61
N VAL A 94 0.21 -12.63 -11.12
CA VAL A 94 0.75 -11.44 -11.76
C VAL A 94 1.72 -10.74 -10.81
N VAL A 95 2.90 -10.41 -11.33
CA VAL A 95 3.83 -9.46 -10.72
C VAL A 95 3.78 -8.21 -11.59
N LEU A 96 3.36 -7.10 -11.02
CA LEU A 96 3.11 -5.86 -11.74
C LEU A 96 4.09 -4.78 -11.32
N GLU A 97 4.98 -4.38 -12.22
CA GLU A 97 5.80 -3.18 -12.09
C GLU A 97 5.06 -1.99 -12.70
N TYR A 98 4.46 -1.17 -11.82
CA TYR A 98 3.58 -0.09 -12.24
C TYR A 98 4.33 1.22 -12.43
N ASN A 99 3.94 1.98 -13.44
CA ASN A 99 4.55 3.26 -13.74
C ASN A 99 4.29 4.28 -12.63
N GLY A 100 5.37 4.87 -12.12
CA GLY A 100 5.32 5.82 -11.01
C GLY A 100 4.55 7.11 -11.30
N MET A 101 4.42 7.47 -12.57
CA MET A 101 3.71 8.68 -13.00
C MET A 101 2.20 8.48 -13.20
N TRP A 102 1.73 7.22 -13.24
CA TRP A 102 0.32 6.92 -13.39
C TRP A 102 -0.39 6.85 -12.05
N GLN A 103 -1.68 7.22 -12.02
CA GLN A 103 -2.49 7.16 -10.82
C GLN A 103 -2.99 5.74 -10.54
N LEU A 104 -2.90 5.29 -9.30
CA LEU A 104 -3.35 3.96 -8.88
C LEU A 104 -4.87 3.77 -9.02
N GLN A 105 -5.63 4.85 -8.90
CA GLN A 105 -7.07 4.78 -9.13
C GLN A 105 -7.39 4.25 -10.53
N GLN A 106 -6.61 4.62 -11.55
CA GLN A 106 -6.79 4.12 -12.91
C GLN A 106 -6.53 2.61 -12.98
N LEU A 107 -5.48 2.13 -12.34
CA LEU A 107 -5.20 0.69 -12.26
C LEU A 107 -6.37 -0.06 -11.61
N PHE A 108 -6.75 0.32 -10.38
CA PHE A 108 -7.79 -0.38 -9.62
C PHE A 108 -9.18 -0.37 -10.29
N GLN A 109 -9.46 0.61 -11.13
CA GLN A 109 -10.71 0.67 -11.91
C GLN A 109 -10.68 -0.24 -13.15
N ASN A 110 -9.50 -0.65 -13.58
CA ASN A 110 -9.28 -1.39 -14.81
C ASN A 110 -8.71 -2.80 -14.59
N LEU A 111 -8.51 -3.24 -13.35
CA LEU A 111 -8.19 -4.64 -13.08
C LEU A 111 -9.43 -5.52 -13.37
N PRO A 112 -9.23 -6.73 -13.92
CA PRO A 112 -10.29 -7.73 -14.01
C PRO A 112 -10.92 -8.04 -12.64
N ASP A 113 -12.21 -8.40 -12.64
CA ASP A 113 -12.97 -8.63 -11.41
C ASP A 113 -12.45 -9.81 -10.56
N ASP A 114 -11.78 -10.77 -11.19
CA ASP A 114 -11.16 -11.95 -10.57
C ASP A 114 -9.69 -11.74 -10.21
N TRP A 115 -9.14 -10.53 -10.37
CA TRP A 115 -7.79 -10.21 -9.94
C TRP A 115 -7.82 -9.51 -8.58
N ALA A 116 -7.02 -9.99 -7.64
CA ALA A 116 -6.92 -9.40 -6.31
C ALA A 116 -5.49 -8.95 -6.02
N VAL A 117 -5.32 -7.71 -5.58
CA VAL A 117 -4.02 -7.21 -5.12
C VAL A 117 -3.75 -7.82 -3.74
N TYR A 118 -2.79 -8.73 -3.67
CA TYR A 118 -2.40 -9.43 -2.46
C TYR A 118 -1.35 -8.67 -1.67
N GLN A 119 -0.52 -7.91 -2.37
CA GLN A 119 0.51 -7.07 -1.76
C GLN A 119 0.77 -5.86 -2.63
N GLU A 120 0.85 -4.70 -2.02
CA GLU A 120 1.25 -3.45 -2.66
C GLU A 120 2.45 -2.86 -1.94
N MET A 121 3.55 -2.66 -2.68
CA MET A 121 4.78 -2.06 -2.17
C MET A 121 5.13 -0.80 -2.96
N PHE A 122 5.49 0.26 -2.24
CA PHE A 122 5.95 1.51 -2.83
C PHE A 122 7.46 1.66 -2.62
N PHE A 123 8.20 1.79 -3.72
CA PHE A 123 9.65 2.03 -3.71
C PHE A 123 9.94 3.50 -3.94
N ALA A 124 10.80 4.04 -3.11
CA ALA A 124 11.24 5.43 -3.19
C ALA A 124 12.76 5.52 -2.98
N ASP A 125 13.45 6.19 -3.89
CA ASP A 125 14.84 6.56 -3.69
C ASP A 125 14.94 7.63 -2.60
N ALA A 126 15.56 7.31 -1.48
CA ALA A 126 15.67 8.22 -0.33
C ALA A 126 16.38 9.54 -0.68
N THR A 127 17.29 9.51 -1.66
CA THR A 127 18.05 10.71 -2.09
C THR A 127 17.18 11.73 -2.82
N THR A 128 16.10 11.30 -3.46
CA THR A 128 15.22 12.14 -4.29
C THR A 128 13.79 12.26 -3.75
N PHE A 129 13.39 11.39 -2.82
CA PHE A 129 12.02 11.31 -2.31
C PHE A 129 11.47 12.64 -1.79
N LEU A 130 12.27 13.38 -1.02
CA LEU A 130 11.84 14.67 -0.47
C LEU A 130 11.50 15.67 -1.57
N GLN A 131 12.26 15.64 -2.68
CA GLN A 131 12.00 16.50 -3.86
C GLN A 131 10.74 16.05 -4.60
N TYR A 132 10.56 14.73 -4.77
CA TYR A 132 9.33 14.18 -5.35
C TYR A 132 8.10 14.53 -4.49
N ASN A 133 8.20 14.39 -3.18
CA ASN A 133 7.12 14.77 -2.26
C ASN A 133 6.81 16.27 -2.32
N ALA A 134 7.81 17.12 -2.52
CA ALA A 134 7.59 18.57 -2.62
C ALA A 134 6.95 18.99 -3.95
N ASN A 135 7.34 18.36 -5.07
CA ASN A 135 6.95 18.78 -6.41
C ASN A 135 5.78 17.97 -6.99
N MET A 136 5.63 16.71 -6.60
CA MET A 136 4.61 15.77 -7.11
C MET A 136 3.85 15.10 -5.96
N ARG A 137 3.50 15.89 -4.95
CA ARG A 137 2.87 15.37 -3.72
C ARG A 137 1.62 14.53 -3.98
N SER A 138 0.81 14.86 -4.99
CA SER A 138 -0.40 14.10 -5.32
C SER A 138 -0.10 12.66 -5.70
N LEU A 139 0.97 12.42 -6.46
CA LEU A 139 1.41 11.08 -6.85
C LEU A 139 2.02 10.31 -5.67
N VAL A 140 2.79 10.99 -4.81
CA VAL A 140 3.33 10.38 -3.59
C VAL A 140 2.21 9.97 -2.65
N VAL A 141 1.23 10.85 -2.43
CA VAL A 141 0.06 10.57 -1.59
C VAL A 141 -0.79 9.44 -2.16
N ASP A 142 -0.99 9.40 -3.48
CA ASP A 142 -1.69 8.33 -4.18
C ASP A 142 -1.10 6.95 -3.83
N LYS A 143 0.24 6.80 -3.92
CA LYS A 143 0.94 5.55 -3.60
C LYS A 143 0.95 5.22 -2.11
N LEU A 144 1.21 6.22 -1.26
CA LEU A 144 1.26 6.00 0.20
C LEU A 144 -0.10 5.68 0.83
N ASN A 145 -1.21 6.04 0.19
CA ASN A 145 -2.54 5.77 0.74
C ASN A 145 -2.93 4.29 0.70
N THR A 146 -2.39 3.54 -0.23
CA THR A 146 -2.80 2.17 -0.54
C THR A 146 -1.74 1.15 -0.20
N CYS A 147 -0.44 1.50 -0.29
CA CYS A 147 0.64 0.55 -0.06
C CYS A 147 0.68 0.02 1.38
N GLU A 148 1.00 -1.25 1.51
CA GLU A 148 1.24 -1.92 2.80
C GLU A 148 2.64 -1.60 3.33
N LEU A 149 3.62 -1.50 2.43
CA LEU A 149 5.00 -1.22 2.76
C LEU A 149 5.57 -0.15 1.83
N VAL A 150 6.23 0.86 2.40
CA VAL A 150 7.12 1.76 1.66
C VAL A 150 8.58 1.39 1.95
N VAL A 151 9.37 1.25 0.89
CA VAL A 151 10.82 0.97 0.98
C VAL A 151 11.57 2.21 0.51
N PHE A 152 12.30 2.83 1.44
CA PHE A 152 13.24 3.90 1.13
C PHE A 152 14.60 3.30 0.79
N ASN A 153 14.86 3.14 -0.50
CA ASN A 153 16.10 2.60 -1.04
C ASN A 153 17.23 3.65 -1.02
N ARG A 154 18.47 3.22 -1.03
CA ARG A 154 19.69 4.06 -0.97
C ARG A 154 19.72 4.98 0.26
N PHE A 155 19.14 4.53 1.35
CA PHE A 155 19.17 5.28 2.60
C PHE A 155 20.59 5.37 3.18
N THR A 156 20.94 6.50 3.77
CA THR A 156 22.27 6.71 4.37
C THR A 156 22.14 7.15 5.83
N LYS A 157 23.19 6.94 6.61
CA LYS A 157 23.19 7.21 8.07
C LYS A 157 23.11 8.70 8.44
N ASP A 158 23.35 9.58 7.48
CA ASP A 158 23.26 11.04 7.63
C ASP A 158 21.85 11.57 7.33
N MET A 159 20.94 10.74 6.79
CA MET A 159 19.55 11.09 6.57
C MET A 159 18.75 11.00 7.87
N ASP A 160 17.82 11.95 8.05
CA ASP A 160 16.94 11.97 9.23
C ASP A 160 15.71 11.08 9.03
N LYS A 161 15.75 9.86 9.60
CA LYS A 161 14.59 8.94 9.60
C LYS A 161 13.29 9.60 10.04
N MET A 162 13.34 10.52 11.01
CA MET A 162 12.17 11.19 11.54
C MET A 162 11.47 12.04 10.48
N GLU A 163 12.20 12.60 9.52
CA GLU A 163 11.61 13.36 8.43
C GLU A 163 10.79 12.46 7.50
N PHE A 164 11.34 11.31 7.09
CA PHE A 164 10.65 10.33 6.27
C PHE A 164 9.44 9.72 7.00
N HIS A 165 9.63 9.35 8.26
CA HIS A 165 8.57 8.85 9.12
C HIS A 165 7.38 9.81 9.16
N LYS A 166 7.60 11.09 9.47
CA LYS A 166 6.55 12.11 9.54
C LYS A 166 5.81 12.29 8.22
N LEU A 167 6.53 12.23 7.09
CA LEU A 167 5.92 12.35 5.78
C LEU A 167 4.98 11.19 5.48
N VAL A 168 5.42 9.96 5.75
CA VAL A 168 4.59 8.77 5.56
C VAL A 168 3.40 8.79 6.52
N ARG A 169 3.64 9.04 7.82
CA ARG A 169 2.59 9.06 8.85
C ARG A 169 1.58 10.20 8.65
N GLY A 170 1.99 11.29 8.00
CA GLY A 170 1.10 12.36 7.58
C GLY A 170 0.10 11.97 6.48
N VAL A 171 0.34 10.85 5.81
CA VAL A 171 -0.53 10.30 4.76
C VAL A 171 -1.19 9.00 5.24
N SER A 172 -0.40 8.01 5.65
CA SER A 172 -0.85 6.69 6.06
C SER A 172 -0.25 6.28 7.41
N ARG A 173 -1.13 5.82 8.32
CA ARG A 173 -0.71 5.24 9.60
C ARG A 173 -0.59 3.73 9.58
N ARG A 174 -1.00 3.09 8.47
CA ARG A 174 -1.03 1.63 8.31
C ARG A 174 0.19 1.12 7.57
N THR A 175 0.77 1.96 6.71
CA THR A 175 1.90 1.59 5.86
C THR A 175 3.12 1.32 6.71
N ASP A 176 3.70 0.14 6.58
CA ASP A 176 5.00 -0.16 7.16
C ASP A 176 6.11 0.60 6.43
N ILE A 177 7.18 0.93 7.13
CA ILE A 177 8.29 1.68 6.56
C ILE A 177 9.55 0.85 6.72
N ALA A 178 10.28 0.68 5.61
CA ALA A 178 11.61 0.07 5.60
C ALA A 178 12.64 1.01 5.00
N TYR A 179 13.83 0.98 5.55
CA TYR A 179 14.99 1.73 5.07
C TYR A 179 16.03 0.73 4.58
N GLU A 180 16.27 0.70 3.27
CA GLU A 180 17.33 -0.10 2.65
C GLU A 180 18.57 0.77 2.47
N TYR A 181 19.61 0.43 3.22
CA TYR A 181 20.88 1.14 3.18
C TYR A 181 21.71 0.74 1.96
N THR A 182 22.67 1.59 1.61
CA THR A 182 23.58 1.37 0.47
C THR A 182 24.46 0.13 0.60
N ASP A 183 24.57 -0.45 1.80
CA ASP A 183 25.27 -1.71 2.09
C ASP A 183 24.33 -2.94 2.07
N ASN A 184 23.12 -2.81 1.54
CA ASN A 184 22.05 -3.80 1.51
C ASN A 184 21.54 -4.22 2.90
N HIS A 185 21.81 -3.44 3.94
CA HIS A 185 21.17 -3.62 5.24
C HIS A 185 19.78 -3.01 5.21
N VAL A 186 18.78 -3.72 5.75
CA VAL A 186 17.39 -3.25 5.84
C VAL A 186 16.99 -3.09 7.30
N GLU A 187 16.48 -1.94 7.64
CA GLU A 187 15.89 -1.67 8.95
C GLU A 187 14.42 -1.27 8.79
N TYR A 188 13.56 -1.82 9.64
CA TYR A 188 12.19 -1.36 9.74
C TYR A 188 12.10 -0.14 10.65
N ASP A 189 11.10 0.70 10.39
CA ASP A 189 10.83 1.86 11.21
C ASP A 189 10.18 1.45 12.53
N GLU A 190 10.90 1.68 13.61
CA GLU A 190 10.44 1.40 14.98
C GLU A 190 10.01 2.67 15.74
N ILE A 191 9.90 3.80 15.03
CA ILE A 191 9.50 5.07 15.63
C ILE A 191 8.03 4.99 16.04
N GLU A 192 7.78 5.11 17.34
CA GLU A 192 6.43 5.19 17.86
C GLU A 192 5.79 6.53 17.49
N ASP A 193 4.67 6.48 16.79
CA ASP A 193 3.83 7.65 16.58
C ASP A 193 3.25 8.10 17.93
N PRO A 194 3.47 9.33 18.37
CA PRO A 194 2.69 9.85 19.46
C PRO A 194 1.22 9.80 19.06
N LEU A 195 0.38 9.27 19.93
CA LEU A 195 -1.06 9.33 19.70
C LEU A 195 -1.42 10.79 19.33
N PRO A 196 -2.30 11.00 18.32
CA PRO A 196 -2.63 12.36 17.84
C PRO A 196 -3.22 13.25 18.93
N PHE A 197 -3.54 12.67 20.07
CA PHE A 197 -4.00 13.34 21.28
C PHE A 197 -3.54 12.52 22.50
N ASP A 198 -3.20 13.19 23.54
CA ASP A 198 -3.00 12.56 24.84
C ASP A 198 -4.33 11.93 25.28
N VAL A 199 -4.39 10.58 25.26
CA VAL A 199 -5.59 9.83 25.66
C VAL A 199 -6.00 10.20 27.07
N ASN A 200 -5.03 10.40 27.99
CA ASN A 200 -5.32 10.80 29.36
C ASN A 200 -5.90 12.23 29.42
N ALA A 201 -5.36 13.15 28.64
CA ALA A 201 -5.91 14.50 28.53
C ALA A 201 -7.29 14.51 27.88
N LEU A 202 -7.53 13.65 26.87
CA LEU A 202 -8.85 13.46 26.28
C LEU A 202 -9.84 12.89 27.30
N VAL A 203 -9.46 11.85 28.03
CA VAL A 203 -10.30 11.24 29.07
C VAL A 203 -10.65 12.27 30.15
N ILE A 204 -9.68 13.09 30.59
CA ILE A 204 -9.91 14.17 31.56
C ILE A 204 -10.90 15.20 30.98
N ARG A 205 -10.71 15.62 29.72
CA ARG A 205 -11.60 16.60 29.05
C ARG A 205 -13.00 16.05 28.83
N LEU A 206 -13.13 14.77 28.49
CA LEU A 206 -14.42 14.11 28.31
C LEU A 206 -15.10 13.76 29.62
N ALA A 207 -14.32 13.64 30.73
CA ALA A 207 -14.86 13.24 32.03
C ALA A 207 -15.98 14.18 32.57
N ASP A 208 -15.88 15.46 32.22
CA ASP A 208 -16.84 16.49 32.64
C ASP A 208 -17.85 16.85 31.53
N THR A 209 -17.88 16.10 30.42
CA THR A 209 -18.88 16.33 29.38
C THR A 209 -20.15 15.53 29.65
N ASP A 210 -21.29 16.03 29.15
CA ASP A 210 -22.56 15.32 29.25
C ASP A 210 -22.51 13.92 28.65
N PHE A 211 -21.68 13.71 27.62
CA PHE A 211 -21.46 12.41 27.03
C PHE A 211 -20.74 11.45 27.98
N ALA A 212 -19.70 11.90 28.68
CA ALA A 212 -18.96 11.06 29.61
C ALA A 212 -19.80 10.73 30.85
N LEU A 213 -20.60 11.67 31.33
CA LEU A 213 -21.56 11.46 32.42
C LEU A 213 -22.61 10.44 32.00
N TRP A 214 -23.17 10.59 30.80
CA TRP A 214 -24.13 9.66 30.22
C TRP A 214 -23.52 8.25 30.00
N TYR A 215 -22.31 8.16 29.44
CA TYR A 215 -21.62 6.89 29.25
C TYR A 215 -21.34 6.17 30.58
N ARG A 216 -20.91 6.90 31.60
CA ARG A 216 -20.72 6.37 32.95
C ARG A 216 -22.04 5.84 33.54
N ASP A 217 -23.14 6.58 33.40
CA ASP A 217 -24.46 6.18 33.86
C ASP A 217 -24.96 4.89 33.17
N ILE A 218 -24.66 4.71 31.89
CA ILE A 218 -24.93 3.44 31.18
C ILE A 218 -24.07 2.28 31.73
N MET A 219 -22.80 2.52 32.00
CA MET A 219 -21.90 1.47 32.49
C MET A 219 -22.23 1.05 33.92
N GLU A 220 -22.74 1.97 34.74
CA GLU A 220 -23.16 1.70 36.11
C GLU A 220 -24.52 0.97 36.16
N ASP A 221 -25.45 1.29 35.29
CA ASP A 221 -26.76 0.63 35.18
C ASP A 221 -27.18 0.41 33.71
N PRO A 222 -26.65 -0.64 33.04
CA PRO A 222 -26.99 -0.94 31.65
C PRO A 222 -28.48 -1.18 31.41
N LYS A 223 -29.22 -1.65 32.40
CA LYS A 223 -30.68 -1.97 32.29
C LYS A 223 -31.52 -0.73 32.13
N LYS A 224 -31.07 0.41 32.60
CA LYS A 224 -31.75 1.70 32.45
C LYS A 224 -31.93 2.10 30.98
N TYR A 225 -31.06 1.57 30.13
CA TYR A 225 -30.99 1.88 28.69
C TYR A 225 -31.36 0.69 27.81
N ASP A 226 -31.76 -0.44 28.40
CA ASP A 226 -32.15 -1.64 27.68
C ASP A 226 -33.33 -1.34 26.73
N GLY A 227 -33.14 -1.67 25.43
CA GLY A 227 -34.09 -1.37 24.36
C GLY A 227 -33.95 0.02 23.71
N LYS A 228 -33.04 0.88 24.17
CA LYS A 228 -32.67 2.12 23.50
C LYS A 228 -31.46 1.88 22.61
N THR A 229 -31.71 1.47 21.39
CA THR A 229 -30.71 1.15 20.40
C THR A 229 -29.77 2.33 20.13
N CYS A 230 -28.49 2.11 20.28
CA CYS A 230 -27.36 2.83 19.69
C CYS A 230 -27.57 4.33 19.41
N LEU A 231 -27.59 5.12 20.47
CA LEU A 231 -27.74 6.57 20.43
C LEU A 231 -26.62 7.30 19.64
N LEU A 232 -25.51 6.64 19.35
CA LEU A 232 -24.44 7.18 18.49
C LEU A 232 -24.86 7.41 17.04
N TYR A 233 -25.94 6.74 16.57
CA TYR A 233 -26.43 6.87 15.19
C TYR A 233 -27.79 7.58 15.06
N THR A 234 -28.47 7.87 16.18
CA THR A 234 -29.83 8.40 16.16
C THR A 234 -30.02 9.73 16.89
N SER A 235 -28.99 10.26 17.54
CA SER A 235 -29.05 11.61 18.11
C SER A 235 -28.96 12.65 17.00
N PRO A 236 -29.90 13.62 16.92
CA PRO A 236 -29.73 14.76 16.05
C PRO A 236 -28.45 15.50 16.45
N SER A 237 -27.70 15.95 15.44
CA SER A 237 -26.51 16.77 15.66
C SER A 237 -26.88 17.99 16.48
N PRO A 238 -26.03 18.46 17.41
CA PRO A 238 -26.24 19.71 18.13
C PRO A 238 -26.39 20.95 17.22
N ARG A 239 -26.21 20.79 15.91
CA ARG A 239 -26.41 21.83 14.89
C ARG A 239 -27.84 21.91 14.35
N ASP A 240 -28.69 20.95 14.71
CA ASP A 240 -30.10 20.87 14.25
C ASP A 240 -31.10 21.28 15.35
N ALA A 241 -30.59 21.90 16.42
CA ALA A 241 -31.41 22.46 17.52
C ALA A 241 -31.28 24.00 17.57
#